data_5b90e075ccb56feb9af92839d3172d34
#
_entry.id   5b90e075ccb56feb9af92839d3172d34
#
_cell.length_a   1.000
_cell.length_b   1.000
_cell.length_c   1.000
_cell.angle_alpha   90.00
_cell.angle_beta   90.00
_cell.angle_gamma   90.00
#
_symmetry.space_group_name_H-M   'P 1'
#
loop_
_entity.id
_entity.type
_entity.pdbx_description
1 polymer ?
#
loop_
_entity_poly.entity_id
_entity_poly.type
_entity_poly.pdbx_seq_one_letter_code
_entity_poly.pdbx_strand_id
1 'polypeptide(L)'
;DVYKRQDGTPFVAAVWPGKAYFTDFLRPEARAWFGRQYKVLTDLGIEGFWNDMNEPALFYSPERLKAFFENAAALSRKDNLDQNDFFGLVRSVMGHDRVHNLYGGCMTRAAGEAFQTLRPGQRTLLYCRSSIIGAHRWGGIWLGDNHSSWSQLLANIQMMPAVQMCGFLY
;
A
#
# COMPACT_ATOMS: atom_id res chain seq x y z
N ASP A 1 16.27 -5.16 -3.60
CA ASP A 1 16.36 -3.83 -2.97
C ASP A 1 15.12 -3.58 -2.09
N VAL A 2 15.39 -3.03 -0.92
CA VAL A 2 14.37 -2.67 0.08
C VAL A 2 14.51 -1.19 0.43
N TYR A 3 13.48 -0.61 1.00
CA TYR A 3 13.54 0.74 1.56
C TYR A 3 14.65 0.85 2.58
N LYS A 4 15.37 1.96 2.52
CA LYS A 4 16.49 2.27 3.40
C LYS A 4 16.24 3.55 4.18
N ARG A 5 16.81 3.63 5.36
CA ARG A 5 16.93 4.87 6.14
C ARG A 5 17.96 5.80 5.50
N GLN A 6 18.03 7.02 6.00
CA GLN A 6 19.03 8.01 5.54
C GLN A 6 20.48 7.57 5.76
N ASP A 7 20.72 6.74 6.75
CA ASP A 7 22.04 6.13 7.05
C ASP A 7 22.37 4.92 6.15
N GLY A 8 21.48 4.56 5.21
CA GLY A 8 21.66 3.43 4.30
C GLY A 8 21.24 2.08 4.87
N THR A 9 20.86 1.99 6.14
CA THR A 9 20.38 0.74 6.74
C THR A 9 18.97 0.40 6.24
N PRO A 10 18.61 -0.90 6.13
CA PRO A 10 17.27 -1.29 5.72
C PRO A 10 16.19 -0.79 6.70
N PHE A 11 15.09 -0.27 6.14
CA PHE A 11 13.92 0.08 6.94
C PHE A 11 13.16 -1.19 7.32
N VAL A 12 12.82 -1.31 8.61
CA VAL A 12 12.06 -2.42 9.17
C VAL A 12 10.89 -1.87 9.98
N ALA A 13 9.71 -2.42 9.76
CA ALA A 13 8.53 -2.09 10.56
C ALA A 13 7.69 -3.33 10.85
N ALA A 14 6.78 -3.21 11.81
CA ALA A 14 5.88 -4.30 12.18
C ALA A 14 4.66 -4.31 11.27
N VAL A 15 4.36 -5.49 10.78
CA VAL A 15 3.15 -5.87 10.03
C VAL A 15 2.50 -7.07 10.69
N TRP A 16 1.38 -7.62 10.16
CA TRP A 16 0.68 -8.74 10.79
C TRP A 16 1.58 -9.94 11.13
N PRO A 17 2.45 -10.44 10.24
CA PRO A 17 3.32 -11.57 10.57
C PRO A 17 4.55 -11.19 11.42
N GLY A 18 4.70 -9.93 11.84
CA GLY A 18 5.82 -9.45 12.63
C GLY A 18 6.68 -8.41 11.92
N LYS A 19 7.99 -8.42 12.15
CA LYS A 19 8.92 -7.47 11.52
C LYS A 19 9.18 -7.83 10.07
N ALA A 20 9.07 -6.85 9.17
CA ALA A 20 9.27 -7.02 7.74
C ALA A 20 10.12 -5.92 7.13
N TYR A 21 10.80 -6.27 6.04
CA TYR A 21 11.38 -5.31 5.11
C TYR A 21 10.34 -4.90 4.06
N PHE A 22 10.48 -3.69 3.53
CA PHE A 22 9.59 -3.17 2.50
C PHE A 22 10.32 -3.10 1.16
N THR A 23 9.79 -3.78 0.16
CA THR A 23 10.35 -3.80 -1.19
C THR A 23 10.32 -2.39 -1.79
N ASP A 24 11.42 -1.95 -2.38
CA ASP A 24 11.48 -0.67 -3.10
C ASP A 24 10.92 -0.83 -4.52
N PHE A 25 9.61 -0.77 -4.67
CA PHE A 25 8.92 -0.94 -5.95
C PHE A 25 9.18 0.19 -6.97
N LEU A 26 9.84 1.27 -6.59
CA LEU A 26 10.29 2.27 -7.55
C LEU A 26 11.43 1.74 -8.44
N ARG A 27 12.18 0.75 -7.93
CA ARG A 27 13.29 0.13 -8.64
C ARG A 27 12.82 -1.03 -9.52
N PRO A 28 13.18 -1.04 -10.82
CA PRO A 28 12.79 -2.11 -11.74
C PRO A 28 13.25 -3.51 -11.28
N GLU A 29 14.44 -3.61 -10.72
CA GLU A 29 15.01 -4.88 -10.26
C GLU A 29 14.24 -5.47 -9.08
N ALA A 30 13.78 -4.59 -8.17
CA ALA A 30 12.96 -4.98 -7.02
C ALA A 30 11.56 -5.44 -7.48
N ARG A 31 10.96 -4.74 -8.46
CA ARG A 31 9.71 -5.18 -9.08
C ARG A 31 9.85 -6.54 -9.75
N ALA A 32 10.91 -6.72 -10.54
CA ALA A 32 11.17 -8.00 -11.22
C ALA A 32 11.36 -9.14 -10.22
N TRP A 33 12.09 -8.89 -9.12
CA TRP A 33 12.25 -9.88 -8.06
C TRP A 33 10.91 -10.23 -7.41
N PHE A 34 10.12 -9.23 -7.02
CA PHE A 34 8.82 -9.44 -6.38
C PHE A 34 7.87 -10.20 -7.31
N GLY A 35 7.80 -9.80 -8.57
CA GLY A 35 6.95 -10.45 -9.57
C GLY A 35 7.28 -11.93 -9.74
N ARG A 36 8.56 -12.31 -9.71
CA ARG A 36 8.95 -13.72 -9.79
C ARG A 36 8.45 -14.58 -8.63
N GLN A 37 8.13 -13.98 -7.47
CA GLN A 37 7.62 -14.75 -6.32
C GLN A 37 6.22 -15.32 -6.59
N TYR A 38 5.43 -14.71 -7.48
CA TYR A 38 4.13 -15.25 -7.89
C TYR A 38 4.24 -16.62 -8.57
N LYS A 39 5.43 -16.98 -9.09
CA LYS A 39 5.65 -18.27 -9.74
C LYS A 39 5.26 -19.45 -8.86
N VAL A 40 5.54 -19.38 -7.58
CA VAL A 40 5.16 -20.44 -6.61
C VAL A 40 3.64 -20.70 -6.62
N LEU A 41 2.85 -19.64 -6.75
CA LEU A 41 1.39 -19.71 -6.75
C LEU A 41 0.84 -20.09 -8.14
N THR A 42 1.41 -19.54 -9.20
CA THR A 42 0.98 -19.85 -10.58
C THR A 42 1.28 -21.29 -10.96
N ASP A 43 2.38 -21.87 -10.46
CA ASP A 43 2.73 -23.28 -10.65
C ASP A 43 1.73 -24.23 -9.95
N LEU A 44 1.06 -23.75 -8.91
CA LEU A 44 -0.04 -24.47 -8.23
C LEU A 44 -1.40 -24.30 -8.94
N GLY A 45 -1.44 -23.59 -10.07
CA GLY A 45 -2.68 -23.35 -10.83
C GLY A 45 -3.54 -22.20 -10.30
N ILE A 46 -3.02 -21.35 -9.41
CA ILE A 46 -3.74 -20.17 -8.94
C ILE A 46 -3.78 -19.11 -10.04
N GLU A 47 -4.98 -18.61 -10.34
CA GLU A 47 -5.23 -17.71 -11.47
C GLU A 47 -5.68 -16.31 -11.07
N GLY A 48 -6.05 -16.10 -9.81
CA GLY A 48 -6.48 -14.83 -9.26
C GLY A 48 -5.67 -14.43 -8.04
N PHE A 49 -5.34 -13.13 -7.95
CA PHE A 49 -4.47 -12.61 -6.90
C PHE A 49 -5.05 -11.34 -6.29
N TRP A 50 -4.84 -11.23 -5.02
CA TRP A 50 -5.26 -10.11 -4.19
C TRP A 50 -4.05 -9.55 -3.44
N ASN A 51 -3.66 -8.33 -3.79
CA ASN A 51 -2.58 -7.62 -3.13
C ASN A 51 -3.15 -6.68 -2.08
N ASP A 52 -3.16 -7.14 -0.85
CA ASP A 52 -3.64 -6.38 0.30
C ASP A 52 -2.49 -5.67 1.03
N MET A 53 -2.84 -4.73 1.90
CA MET A 53 -1.92 -4.02 2.79
C MET A 53 -0.82 -3.23 2.07
N ASN A 54 -1.09 -2.81 0.85
CA ASN A 54 -0.12 -2.24 -0.08
C ASN A 54 -0.07 -0.70 -0.13
N GLU A 55 -0.46 -0.02 0.94
CA GLU A 55 -0.27 1.43 1.13
C GLU A 55 1.20 1.88 1.28
N PRO A 56 2.15 1.20 1.94
CA PRO A 56 2.11 -0.03 2.72
C PRO A 56 1.49 0.16 4.10
N ALA A 57 0.63 -0.76 4.49
CA ALA A 57 0.16 -0.81 5.86
C ALA A 57 1.27 -1.30 6.79
N LEU A 58 1.51 -0.55 7.84
CA LEU A 58 2.44 -0.90 8.89
C LEU A 58 1.90 -0.44 10.24
N PHE A 59 2.13 -1.21 11.30
CA PHE A 59 1.60 -0.89 12.62
C PHE A 59 2.50 0.09 13.36
N TYR A 60 3.80 -0.20 13.41
CA TYR A 60 4.78 0.68 14.02
C TYR A 60 6.19 0.41 13.49
N SER A 61 7.04 1.43 13.60
CA SER A 61 8.49 1.32 13.52
C SER A 61 9.12 1.99 14.75
N PRO A 62 10.38 1.73 15.07
CA PRO A 62 11.06 2.40 16.17
C PRO A 62 11.05 3.93 16.03
N GLU A 63 11.24 4.43 14.82
CA GLU A 63 11.23 5.86 14.50
C GLU A 63 9.84 6.46 14.73
N ARG A 64 8.80 5.75 14.32
CA ARG A 64 7.40 6.18 14.48
C ARG A 64 7.00 6.22 15.95
N LEU A 65 7.40 5.22 16.72
CA LEU A 65 7.17 5.21 18.17
C LEU A 65 7.89 6.37 18.85
N LYS A 66 9.16 6.61 18.51
CA LYS A 66 9.92 7.73 19.07
C LYS A 66 9.22 9.07 18.79
N ALA A 67 8.89 9.35 17.53
CA ALA A 67 8.20 10.58 17.16
C ALA A 67 6.78 10.67 17.76
N PHE A 68 6.07 9.55 17.90
CA PHE A 68 4.81 9.52 18.62
C PHE A 68 4.97 10.02 20.07
N PHE A 69 5.94 9.49 20.82
CA PHE A 69 6.16 9.90 22.20
C PHE A 69 6.65 11.34 22.33
N GLU A 70 7.53 11.80 21.41
CA GLU A 70 7.98 13.19 21.37
C GLU A 70 6.82 14.17 21.11
N ASN A 71 5.96 13.85 20.14
CA ASN A 71 4.80 14.67 19.82
C ASN A 71 3.71 14.57 20.89
N ALA A 72 3.48 13.40 21.48
CA ALA A 72 2.53 13.24 22.59
C ALA A 72 2.96 14.07 23.80
N ALA A 73 4.25 14.12 24.11
CA ALA A 73 4.78 14.97 25.18
C ALA A 73 4.62 16.47 24.86
N ALA A 74 4.68 16.87 23.59
CA ALA A 74 4.41 18.25 23.18
C ALA A 74 2.90 18.59 23.27
N LEU A 75 2.04 17.66 22.85
CA LEU A 75 0.58 17.81 22.90
C LEU A 75 0.03 17.82 24.32
N SER A 76 0.63 17.06 25.25
CA SER A 76 0.21 17.06 26.65
C SER A 76 0.34 18.43 27.35
N ARG A 77 1.02 19.38 26.70
CA ARG A 77 1.18 20.78 27.16
C ARG A 77 0.18 21.74 26.52
N LYS A 78 -0.69 21.25 25.63
CA LYS A 78 -1.76 22.06 25.01
C LYS A 78 -3.03 22.01 25.84
N ASP A 79 -3.64 23.16 26.08
CA ASP A 79 -4.88 23.26 26.84
C ASP A 79 -6.10 22.77 26.04
N ASN A 80 -6.04 22.78 24.71
CA ASN A 80 -7.10 22.31 23.82
C ASN A 80 -6.53 21.43 22.70
N LEU A 81 -6.87 20.14 22.69
CA LEU A 81 -6.53 19.18 21.66
C LEU A 81 -7.66 19.10 20.63
N ASP A 82 -7.33 19.13 19.35
CA ASP A 82 -8.28 18.89 18.27
C ASP A 82 -7.93 17.60 17.49
N GLN A 83 -8.82 17.21 16.55
CA GLN A 83 -8.60 16.03 15.71
C GLN A 83 -7.36 16.18 14.82
N ASN A 84 -6.99 17.40 14.42
CA ASN A 84 -5.81 17.65 13.58
C ASN A 84 -4.53 17.42 14.34
N ASP A 85 -4.50 17.73 15.64
CA ASP A 85 -3.38 17.41 16.52
C ASP A 85 -3.16 15.88 16.59
N PHE A 86 -4.25 15.11 16.71
CA PHE A 86 -4.18 13.65 16.71
C PHE A 86 -3.70 13.09 15.36
N PHE A 87 -4.25 13.59 14.25
CA PHE A 87 -3.83 13.19 12.91
C PHE A 87 -2.41 13.63 12.59
N GLY A 88 -1.96 14.79 13.08
CA GLY A 88 -0.58 15.24 13.00
C GLY A 88 0.38 14.29 13.71
N LEU A 89 -0.02 13.78 14.88
CA LEU A 89 0.74 12.78 15.63
C LEU A 89 0.94 11.48 14.82
N VAL A 90 -0.07 11.05 14.10
CA VAL A 90 -0.05 9.82 13.30
C VAL A 90 0.72 9.99 11.98
N ARG A 91 0.72 11.19 11.38
CA ARG A 91 1.35 11.46 10.07
C ARG A 91 2.86 11.70 10.12
N SER A 92 3.41 12.05 11.27
CA SER A 92 4.71 12.71 11.37
C SER A 92 5.94 11.83 11.27
N VAL A 93 5.96 10.76 10.48
CA VAL A 93 7.22 10.01 10.42
C VAL A 93 7.44 9.19 9.15
N MET A 94 7.66 9.83 8.01
CA MET A 94 8.45 9.16 6.93
C MET A 94 8.79 10.12 5.78
N GLY A 95 10.06 10.19 5.35
CA GLY A 95 10.47 10.70 4.04
C GLY A 95 9.90 9.91 2.84
N HIS A 96 9.03 8.98 3.13
CA HIS A 96 8.12 8.26 2.24
C HIS A 96 7.00 9.16 1.66
N ASP A 97 6.73 10.32 2.22
CA ASP A 97 5.65 11.24 1.83
C ASP A 97 5.64 11.55 0.33
N ARG A 98 6.82 11.67 -0.28
CA ARG A 98 6.96 11.98 -1.70
C ARG A 98 6.57 10.83 -2.62
N VAL A 99 6.62 9.60 -2.15
CA VAL A 99 6.43 8.38 -2.94
C VAL A 99 5.35 7.45 -2.38
N HIS A 100 4.76 7.81 -1.25
CA HIS A 100 3.76 7.01 -0.56
C HIS A 100 2.64 6.53 -1.50
N ASN A 101 2.04 7.46 -2.23
CA ASN A 101 0.94 7.14 -3.14
C ASN A 101 1.35 6.28 -4.35
N LEU A 102 2.64 6.16 -4.63
CA LEU A 102 3.15 5.32 -5.73
C LEU A 102 3.34 3.86 -5.34
N TYR A 103 3.47 3.56 -4.05
CA TYR A 103 3.86 2.23 -3.56
C TYR A 103 2.90 1.14 -4.04
N GLY A 104 1.60 1.29 -3.75
CA GLY A 104 0.58 0.32 -4.15
C GLY A 104 0.47 0.16 -5.67
N GLY A 105 0.49 1.27 -6.41
CA GLY A 105 0.48 1.25 -7.86
C GLY A 105 1.70 0.57 -8.46
N CYS A 106 2.89 0.80 -7.91
CA CYS A 106 4.12 0.14 -8.35
C CYS A 106 4.15 -1.35 -7.96
N MET A 107 3.55 -1.75 -6.84
CA MET A 107 3.36 -3.15 -6.47
C MET A 107 2.41 -3.86 -7.45
N THR A 108 1.28 -3.22 -7.78
CA THR A 108 0.33 -3.72 -8.79
C THR A 108 1.03 -3.91 -10.14
N ARG A 109 1.82 -2.94 -10.55
CA ARG A 109 2.63 -3.01 -11.76
C ARG A 109 3.61 -4.19 -11.73
N ALA A 110 4.32 -4.40 -10.62
CA ALA A 110 5.27 -5.49 -10.46
C ALA A 110 4.63 -6.87 -10.67
N ALA A 111 3.42 -7.07 -10.12
CA ALA A 111 2.64 -8.29 -10.33
C ALA A 111 2.15 -8.41 -11.79
N GLY A 112 1.57 -7.35 -12.34
CA GLY A 112 1.05 -7.35 -13.71
C GLY A 112 2.13 -7.59 -14.76
N GLU A 113 3.31 -6.96 -14.62
CA GLU A 113 4.46 -7.22 -15.50
C GLU A 113 4.93 -8.68 -15.42
N ALA A 114 4.93 -9.27 -14.21
CA ALA A 114 5.34 -10.66 -14.02
C ALA A 114 4.36 -11.64 -14.68
N PHE A 115 3.05 -11.41 -14.61
CA PHE A 115 2.06 -12.31 -15.21
C PHE A 115 2.18 -12.38 -16.72
N GLN A 116 2.65 -11.33 -17.39
CA GLN A 116 2.92 -11.37 -18.83
C GLN A 116 3.98 -12.43 -19.19
N THR A 117 4.93 -12.67 -18.29
CA THR A 117 5.99 -13.68 -18.45
C THR A 117 5.59 -15.04 -17.88
N LEU A 118 4.97 -15.06 -16.70
CA LEU A 118 4.60 -16.30 -16.02
C LEU A 118 3.40 -16.99 -16.66
N ARG A 119 2.51 -16.22 -17.28
CA ARG A 119 1.26 -16.72 -17.91
C ARG A 119 1.02 -16.05 -19.26
N PRO A 120 1.89 -16.25 -20.25
CA PRO A 120 1.81 -15.58 -21.53
C PRO A 120 0.48 -15.90 -22.24
N GLY A 121 -0.18 -14.88 -22.76
CA GLY A 121 -1.48 -15.00 -23.44
C GLY A 121 -2.68 -15.29 -22.53
N GLN A 122 -2.50 -15.37 -21.22
CA GLN A 122 -3.60 -15.58 -20.28
C GLN A 122 -3.91 -14.30 -19.50
N ARG A 123 -5.20 -14.10 -19.22
CA ARG A 123 -5.64 -13.04 -18.29
C ARG A 123 -5.52 -13.53 -16.87
N THR A 124 -4.88 -12.74 -16.02
CA THR A 124 -4.79 -13.01 -14.59
C THR A 124 -5.60 -11.97 -13.84
N LEU A 125 -6.50 -12.40 -12.98
CA LEU A 125 -7.21 -11.49 -12.09
C LEU A 125 -6.25 -10.98 -11.04
N LEU A 126 -6.09 -9.68 -10.98
CA LEU A 126 -5.31 -9.00 -9.95
C LEU A 126 -6.08 -7.78 -9.47
N TYR A 127 -6.22 -7.61 -8.16
CA TYR A 127 -6.71 -6.37 -7.59
C TYR A 127 -6.03 -6.04 -6.28
N CYS A 128 -6.01 -4.75 -5.95
CA CYS A 128 -5.22 -4.18 -4.88
C CYS A 128 -6.05 -3.17 -4.09
N ARG A 129 -5.75 -3.02 -2.81
CA ARG A 129 -6.42 -2.03 -1.95
C ARG A 129 -5.94 -0.61 -2.25
N SER A 130 -4.64 -0.39 -2.32
CA SER A 130 -4.06 0.91 -2.64
C SER A 130 -3.54 0.96 -4.07
N SER A 131 -3.84 2.05 -4.77
CA SER A 131 -3.49 2.19 -6.17
C SER A 131 -3.34 3.66 -6.57
N ILE A 132 -3.04 3.90 -7.85
CA ILE A 132 -2.91 5.23 -8.46
C ILE A 132 -3.58 5.25 -9.83
N ILE A 133 -3.90 6.44 -10.32
CA ILE A 133 -4.36 6.63 -11.71
C ILE A 133 -3.33 6.01 -12.67
N GLY A 134 -3.81 5.18 -13.59
CA GLY A 134 -2.97 4.45 -14.54
C GLY A 134 -2.66 3.01 -14.13
N ALA A 135 -2.84 2.61 -12.87
CA ALA A 135 -2.61 1.24 -12.42
C ALA A 135 -3.69 0.25 -12.91
N HIS A 136 -4.82 0.75 -13.42
CA HIS A 136 -5.85 -0.07 -14.09
C HIS A 136 -5.31 -0.93 -15.25
N ARG A 137 -4.16 -0.55 -15.82
CA ARG A 137 -3.47 -1.35 -16.84
C ARG A 137 -2.92 -2.68 -16.31
N TRP A 138 -2.79 -2.79 -14.99
CA TRP A 138 -2.17 -3.91 -14.31
C TRP A 138 -3.13 -4.70 -13.41
N GLY A 139 -4.18 -4.04 -12.90
CA GLY A 139 -5.16 -4.67 -12.02
C GLY A 139 -6.33 -3.78 -11.68
N GLY A 140 -7.33 -4.35 -11.03
CA GLY A 140 -8.47 -3.67 -10.43
C GLY A 140 -8.18 -3.19 -9.01
N ILE A 141 -9.20 -2.62 -8.40
CA ILE A 141 -9.15 -2.18 -7.00
C ILE A 141 -10.42 -2.62 -6.25
N TRP A 142 -10.34 -2.61 -4.92
CA TRP A 142 -11.51 -2.52 -4.05
C TRP A 142 -11.29 -1.39 -3.05
N LEU A 143 -12.36 -0.93 -2.41
CA LEU A 143 -12.31 0.26 -1.56
C LEU A 143 -11.99 -0.03 -0.08
N GLY A 144 -11.45 -1.20 0.24
CA GLY A 144 -10.99 -1.57 1.57
C GLY A 144 -12.10 -2.16 2.46
N ASP A 145 -11.79 -2.28 3.74
CA ASP A 145 -12.64 -2.87 4.78
C ASP A 145 -13.56 -1.80 5.37
N ASN A 146 -14.61 -1.47 4.65
CA ASN A 146 -15.52 -0.41 5.00
C ASN A 146 -16.51 -0.85 6.09
N HIS A 147 -16.94 0.11 6.91
CA HIS A 147 -17.97 -0.15 7.90
C HIS A 147 -19.33 -0.42 7.25
N SER A 148 -20.02 -1.49 7.66
CA SER A 148 -21.36 -1.83 7.16
C SER A 148 -22.41 -0.84 7.66
N SER A 149 -22.51 0.32 6.99
CA SER A 149 -23.45 1.38 7.31
C SER A 149 -24.03 2.02 6.04
N TRP A 150 -25.22 2.64 6.17
CA TRP A 150 -25.85 3.35 5.06
C TRP A 150 -25.02 4.52 4.55
N SER A 151 -24.33 5.23 5.44
CA SER A 151 -23.43 6.33 5.05
C SER A 151 -22.26 5.83 4.22
N GLN A 152 -21.68 4.69 4.58
CA GLN A 152 -20.58 4.09 3.82
C GLN A 152 -21.05 3.56 2.45
N LEU A 153 -22.24 2.96 2.40
CA LEU A 153 -22.85 2.54 1.13
C LEU A 153 -23.03 3.73 0.18
N LEU A 154 -23.57 4.84 0.69
CA LEU A 154 -23.74 6.06 -0.09
C LEU A 154 -22.40 6.61 -0.59
N ALA A 155 -21.38 6.65 0.26
CA ALA A 155 -20.03 7.07 -0.13
C ALA A 155 -19.47 6.20 -1.24
N ASN A 156 -19.61 4.87 -1.15
CA ASN A 156 -19.14 3.93 -2.18
C ASN A 156 -19.86 4.13 -3.51
N ILE A 157 -21.20 4.33 -3.49
CA ILE A 157 -21.98 4.62 -4.70
C ILE A 157 -21.49 5.90 -5.37
N GLN A 158 -21.17 6.93 -4.60
CA GLN A 158 -20.66 8.20 -5.13
C GLN A 158 -19.21 8.08 -5.66
N MET A 159 -18.39 7.23 -5.05
CA MET A 159 -17.01 7.00 -5.48
C MET A 159 -16.91 6.14 -6.73
N MET A 160 -17.87 5.24 -6.96
CA MET A 160 -17.86 4.30 -8.07
C MET A 160 -17.68 4.97 -9.45
N PRO A 161 -18.44 6.01 -9.82
CA PRO A 161 -18.24 6.68 -11.10
C PRO A 161 -16.84 7.31 -11.23
N ALA A 162 -16.33 7.91 -10.14
CA ALA A 162 -15.00 8.54 -10.15
C ALA A 162 -13.89 7.51 -10.37
N VAL A 163 -14.00 6.35 -9.72
CA VAL A 163 -13.05 5.24 -9.88
C VAL A 163 -13.11 4.67 -11.30
N GLN A 164 -14.30 4.51 -11.85
CA GLN A 164 -14.49 4.04 -13.23
C GLN A 164 -13.98 5.05 -14.27
N MET A 165 -14.15 6.35 -14.04
CA MET A 165 -13.56 7.39 -14.89
C MET A 165 -12.03 7.35 -14.91
N CYS A 166 -11.40 6.83 -13.85
CA CYS A 166 -9.96 6.56 -13.80
C CYS A 166 -9.57 5.24 -14.49
N GLY A 167 -10.55 4.53 -15.09
CA GLY A 167 -10.35 3.30 -15.85
C GLY A 167 -10.29 2.02 -15.01
N PHE A 168 -10.56 2.10 -13.70
CA PHE A 168 -10.56 0.91 -12.86
C PHE A 168 -11.83 0.07 -13.00
N LEU A 169 -11.65 -1.23 -13.01
CA LEU A 169 -12.69 -2.18 -12.68
C LEU A 169 -12.90 -2.13 -11.15
N TYR A 170 -14.16 -1.92 -10.77
CA TYR A 170 -14.57 -1.81 -9.37
C TYR A 170 -15.74 -2.77 -9.13
#